data_f0400e53b436a2c50fe7371232aa673a
#
_entry.id   f0400e53b436a2c50fe7371232aa673a
#
_cell.length_a   1.000
_cell.length_b   1.000
_cell.length_c   1.000
_cell.angle_alpha   90.00
_cell.angle_beta   90.00
_cell.angle_gamma   90.00
#
_symmetry.space_group_name_H-M   'P 1'
#
loop_
_entity.id
_entity.type
_entity.pdbx_description
1 polymer ?
#
loop_
_entity_poly.entity_id
_entity_poly.type
_entity_poly.pdbx_seq_one_letter_code
_entity_poly.pdbx_strand_id
1 'polypeptide(L)'
;MNSKHLKLLIALIALLVLANIGIQFWQPHPATAPQTAKKPRVQTTLPAPKQYAQTPFDWHSVVLESNLWKISKAGQPDSYLLGTIHIGKANAQISPALAQLISQSQKIITEVPADIPESTQQSLVQAMLSDTPLLQKMGSRAFNALKQHIRSYPNAEPLLQSLDQLHPWAVLLNTLSLREADESNETGVDNLITAQAIAQHKPRGSLESHIEVLAYFHVLPEELIIAGLNDWVQHPKKDNDKIIFEAYAHGDFARIPSLLQKDTEFNPESSLSPAQQQQFADWFVQQMIVARNRNWLPKIQAEAAKQPTLFAVGTAHLLGNQGLIMLLRHNGYQVDPMPKLAVWQ
;
A
#
# COMPACT_ATOMS: atom_id res chain seq x y z
N MET A 1 -13.97 0.19 -22.16
CA MET A 1 -13.69 -0.13 -20.73
C MET A 1 -12.19 -0.16 -20.58
N ASN A 2 -11.63 0.71 -19.78
CA ASN A 2 -10.26 1.22 -19.90
C ASN A 2 -9.25 0.49 -19.01
N SER A 3 -7.97 0.49 -19.40
CA SER A 3 -6.77 -0.03 -18.70
C SER A 3 -6.57 0.48 -17.25
N LYS A 4 -7.62 1.02 -16.68
CA LYS A 4 -7.70 1.71 -15.41
C LYS A 4 -7.45 0.82 -14.18
N HIS A 5 -7.40 -0.50 -14.38
CA HIS A 5 -7.59 -1.46 -13.30
C HIS A 5 -6.30 -1.92 -12.61
N LEU A 6 -5.16 -1.90 -13.28
CA LEU A 6 -3.92 -2.41 -12.70
C LEU A 6 -3.30 -1.51 -11.64
N LYS A 7 -3.40 -0.19 -11.79
CA LYS A 7 -2.77 0.75 -10.84
C LYS A 7 -3.50 0.90 -9.52
N LEU A 8 -4.82 0.90 -9.53
CA LEU A 8 -5.59 1.05 -8.29
C LEU A 8 -5.41 -0.16 -7.39
N LEU A 9 -5.37 -1.34 -8.02
CA LEU A 9 -5.09 -2.59 -7.37
C LEU A 9 -3.83 -2.49 -6.49
N ILE A 10 -2.85 -1.74 -6.95
CA ILE A 10 -1.54 -1.62 -6.33
C ILE A 10 -1.46 -0.38 -5.40
N ALA A 11 -2.15 0.73 -5.72
CA ALA A 11 -2.05 2.01 -4.99
C ALA A 11 -2.54 1.95 -3.55
N LEU A 12 -3.51 1.10 -3.24
CA LEU A 12 -4.06 0.96 -1.89
C LEU A 12 -3.10 0.33 -0.87
N ILE A 13 -1.99 -0.27 -1.31
CA ILE A 13 -1.17 -1.11 -0.43
C ILE A 13 0.29 -0.63 -0.30
N ALA A 14 0.84 0.02 -1.31
CA ALA A 14 2.27 0.28 -1.40
C ALA A 14 2.75 1.57 -0.72
N LEU A 15 1.85 2.48 -0.42
CA LEU A 15 2.19 3.86 -0.06
C LEU A 15 2.82 4.04 1.31
N LEU A 16 2.53 3.15 2.26
CA LEU A 16 3.16 3.21 3.58
C LEU A 16 4.68 2.94 3.54
N VAL A 17 5.15 2.16 2.56
CA VAL A 17 6.57 1.85 2.43
C VAL A 17 7.34 3.02 1.87
N LEU A 18 6.76 3.77 0.92
CA LEU A 18 7.52 4.75 0.14
C LEU A 18 7.41 6.18 0.62
N ALA A 19 6.30 6.59 1.21
CA ALA A 19 6.21 7.94 1.78
C ALA A 19 7.28 8.16 2.87
N ASN A 20 7.63 7.09 3.60
CA ASN A 20 8.71 7.15 4.58
C ASN A 20 10.11 6.81 4.01
N ILE A 21 10.20 6.05 2.92
CA ILE A 21 11.49 5.68 2.32
C ILE A 21 11.93 6.67 1.25
N GLY A 22 11.05 7.11 0.35
CA GLY A 22 11.41 7.94 -0.81
C GLY A 22 11.80 9.38 -0.47
N ILE A 23 11.15 10.01 0.51
CA ILE A 23 11.38 11.42 0.86
C ILE A 23 12.65 11.57 1.72
N GLN A 24 13.02 10.59 2.55
CA GLN A 24 14.18 10.66 3.43
C GLN A 24 15.50 10.27 2.76
N PHE A 25 15.48 9.57 1.61
CA PHE A 25 16.69 9.05 0.98
C PHE A 25 17.40 10.00 0.04
N TRP A 26 16.75 11.08 -0.38
CA TRP A 26 17.34 11.98 -1.33
C TRP A 26 17.72 13.34 -0.72
N GLN A 27 18.72 13.32 0.15
CA GLN A 27 19.56 14.51 0.38
C GLN A 27 20.75 14.39 -0.57
N PRO A 28 20.99 15.35 -1.47
CA PRO A 28 22.17 15.31 -2.33
C PRO A 28 23.42 15.45 -1.47
N HIS A 29 24.20 14.38 -1.34
CA HIS A 29 25.56 14.51 -0.87
C HIS A 29 26.37 15.24 -1.95
N PRO A 30 27.16 16.28 -1.60
CA PRO A 30 27.97 16.98 -2.56
C PRO A 30 28.93 15.99 -3.23
N ALA A 31 28.95 16.05 -4.58
CA ALA A 31 29.81 15.25 -5.40
C ALA A 31 31.27 15.63 -5.17
N THR A 32 31.97 14.89 -4.32
CA THR A 32 33.45 14.83 -4.32
C THR A 32 33.90 13.53 -3.67
N ALA A 33 34.09 12.50 -4.47
CA ALA A 33 35.03 11.43 -4.15
C ALA A 33 35.47 10.70 -5.40
N PRO A 34 36.77 10.34 -5.54
CA PRO A 34 37.30 9.64 -6.69
C PRO A 34 36.74 8.21 -6.76
N GLN A 35 36.63 7.68 -7.99
CA GLN A 35 36.25 6.30 -8.26
C GLN A 35 37.15 5.30 -7.53
N THR A 36 36.76 4.92 -6.32
CA THR A 36 37.32 3.77 -5.65
C THR A 36 36.59 2.51 -6.11
N ALA A 37 37.32 1.42 -6.31
CA ALA A 37 36.83 0.13 -6.75
C ALA A 37 35.49 -0.22 -6.10
N LYS A 38 34.48 -0.59 -6.92
CA LYS A 38 33.15 -1.02 -6.45
C LYS A 38 33.35 -2.15 -5.44
N LYS A 39 33.06 -1.86 -4.16
CA LYS A 39 32.95 -2.93 -3.15
C LYS A 39 31.87 -3.90 -3.63
N PRO A 40 32.05 -5.20 -3.44
CA PRO A 40 31.02 -6.18 -3.79
C PRO A 40 29.72 -5.81 -3.08
N ARG A 41 28.65 -5.71 -3.86
CA ARG A 41 27.31 -5.37 -3.36
C ARG A 41 26.82 -6.54 -2.51
N VAL A 42 26.50 -6.30 -1.26
CA VAL A 42 25.82 -7.29 -0.42
C VAL A 42 24.39 -7.37 -0.95
N GLN A 43 24.06 -8.43 -1.66
CA GLN A 43 22.68 -8.69 -2.10
C GLN A 43 21.81 -8.92 -0.86
N THR A 44 20.87 -8.03 -0.60
CA THR A 44 19.85 -8.25 0.41
C THR A 44 18.84 -9.25 -0.14
N THR A 45 18.85 -10.47 0.38
CA THR A 45 17.88 -11.49 -0.01
C THR A 45 16.53 -11.18 0.64
N LEU A 46 15.50 -10.93 -0.17
CA LEU A 46 14.14 -10.76 0.32
C LEU A 46 13.58 -12.13 0.77
N PRO A 47 12.86 -12.21 1.90
CA PRO A 47 12.22 -13.44 2.33
C PRO A 47 11.13 -13.83 1.33
N ALA A 48 10.94 -15.13 1.08
CA ALA A 48 9.80 -15.58 0.29
C ALA A 48 8.51 -15.35 1.11
N PRO A 49 7.46 -14.71 0.51
CA PRO A 49 6.16 -14.59 1.17
C PRO A 49 5.57 -15.96 1.47
N LYS A 50 4.86 -16.07 2.60
CA LYS A 50 4.10 -17.29 2.90
C LYS A 50 3.04 -17.52 1.83
N GLN A 51 3.03 -18.74 1.29
CA GLN A 51 2.02 -19.15 0.33
C GLN A 51 0.83 -19.76 1.06
N TYR A 52 -0.36 -19.41 0.64
CA TYR A 52 -1.62 -19.97 1.11
C TYR A 52 -2.37 -20.61 -0.05
N ALA A 53 -3.18 -21.62 0.24
CA ALA A 53 -4.07 -22.17 -0.76
C ALA A 53 -4.97 -21.05 -1.31
N GLN A 54 -5.00 -20.94 -2.63
CA GLN A 54 -5.87 -19.96 -3.29
C GLN A 54 -7.33 -20.34 -3.04
N THR A 55 -8.12 -19.36 -2.68
CA THR A 55 -9.55 -19.50 -2.48
C THR A 55 -10.27 -18.43 -3.29
N PRO A 56 -11.44 -18.73 -3.87
CA PRO A 56 -12.24 -17.71 -4.51
C PRO A 56 -12.44 -16.52 -3.57
N PHE A 57 -12.24 -15.32 -4.08
CA PHE A 57 -12.37 -14.10 -3.30
C PHE A 57 -13.67 -13.40 -3.69
N ASP A 58 -14.53 -13.16 -2.70
CA ASP A 58 -15.79 -12.45 -2.87
C ASP A 58 -15.73 -11.11 -2.13
N TRP A 59 -15.60 -10.03 -2.87
CA TRP A 59 -15.53 -8.66 -2.36
C TRP A 59 -16.76 -8.23 -1.57
N HIS A 60 -17.92 -8.85 -1.83
CA HIS A 60 -19.22 -8.45 -1.30
C HIS A 60 -19.67 -9.24 -0.07
N SER A 61 -18.82 -10.14 0.45
CA SER A 61 -19.13 -10.91 1.67
C SER A 61 -19.32 -10.04 2.92
N VAL A 62 -18.91 -8.77 2.87
CA VAL A 62 -19.14 -7.76 3.90
C VAL A 62 -19.72 -6.51 3.26
N VAL A 63 -20.82 -6.01 3.80
CA VAL A 63 -21.31 -4.67 3.47
C VAL A 63 -20.46 -3.66 4.25
N LEU A 64 -19.70 -2.85 3.55
CA LEU A 64 -18.84 -1.83 4.18
C LEU A 64 -19.66 -0.59 4.56
N GLU A 65 -20.35 -0.66 5.69
CA GLU A 65 -21.22 0.42 6.18
C GLU A 65 -20.45 1.61 6.75
N SER A 66 -19.22 1.36 7.22
CA SER A 66 -18.35 2.33 7.88
C SER A 66 -16.88 2.05 7.61
N ASN A 67 -16.03 3.06 7.77
CA ASN A 67 -14.58 2.90 7.84
C ASN A 67 -14.08 2.48 9.24
N LEU A 68 -14.92 2.59 10.27
CA LEU A 68 -14.57 2.25 11.66
C LEU A 68 -15.40 1.08 12.17
N TRP A 69 -14.74 0.07 12.73
CA TRP A 69 -15.34 -1.14 13.25
C TRP A 69 -14.86 -1.44 14.66
N LYS A 70 -15.79 -1.82 15.55
CA LYS A 70 -15.44 -2.27 16.90
C LYS A 70 -15.17 -3.76 16.90
N ILE A 71 -14.08 -4.17 17.53
CA ILE A 71 -13.68 -5.56 17.73
C ILE A 71 -13.89 -5.89 19.21
N SER A 72 -14.75 -6.87 19.51
CA SER A 72 -15.06 -7.30 20.88
C SER A 72 -14.95 -8.81 21.01
N LYS A 73 -14.48 -9.27 22.16
CA LYS A 73 -14.48 -10.69 22.54
C LYS A 73 -14.62 -10.82 24.04
N ALA A 74 -15.43 -11.77 24.52
CA ALA A 74 -15.65 -11.97 25.94
C ALA A 74 -14.33 -12.13 26.72
N GLY A 75 -14.16 -11.38 27.81
CA GLY A 75 -12.95 -11.37 28.62
C GLY A 75 -11.77 -10.59 28.06
N GLN A 76 -11.95 -9.87 26.97
CA GLN A 76 -10.92 -9.02 26.36
C GLN A 76 -11.39 -7.56 26.28
N PRO A 77 -10.47 -6.59 26.27
CA PRO A 77 -10.83 -5.19 26.06
C PRO A 77 -11.33 -4.98 24.62
N ASP A 78 -12.25 -4.02 24.45
CA ASP A 78 -12.67 -3.59 23.12
C ASP A 78 -11.52 -2.92 22.38
N SER A 79 -11.38 -3.24 21.09
CA SER A 79 -10.42 -2.64 20.16
C SER A 79 -11.14 -2.13 18.93
N TYR A 80 -10.43 -1.42 18.04
CA TYR A 80 -11.00 -0.83 16.85
C TYR A 80 -10.18 -1.17 15.60
N LEU A 81 -10.88 -1.38 14.50
CA LEU A 81 -10.32 -1.58 13.17
C LEU A 81 -10.76 -0.41 12.28
N LEU A 82 -9.82 0.37 11.80
CA LEU A 82 -10.07 1.52 10.93
C LEU A 82 -9.54 1.21 9.53
N GLY A 83 -10.44 1.24 8.56
CA GLY A 83 -10.08 1.21 7.15
C GLY A 83 -9.51 2.56 6.71
N THR A 84 -8.31 2.58 6.17
CA THR A 84 -7.59 3.78 5.76
C THR A 84 -7.52 3.90 4.23
N ILE A 85 -7.10 5.05 3.76
CA ILE A 85 -6.68 5.31 2.38
C ILE A 85 -5.38 6.11 2.41
N HIS A 86 -4.44 5.73 1.55
CA HIS A 86 -3.08 6.27 1.57
C HIS A 86 -2.93 7.63 0.87
N ILE A 87 -4.03 8.16 0.33
CA ILE A 87 -4.08 9.42 -0.39
C ILE A 87 -4.96 10.37 0.39
N GLY A 88 -4.58 11.64 0.47
CA GLY A 88 -5.41 12.73 0.97
C GLY A 88 -5.36 13.94 0.05
N LYS A 89 -6.24 14.90 0.25
CA LYS A 89 -6.14 16.21 -0.42
C LYS A 89 -4.91 16.95 0.11
N ALA A 90 -4.21 17.65 -0.74
CA ALA A 90 -3.12 18.52 -0.32
C ALA A 90 -3.59 19.46 0.80
N ASN A 91 -2.79 19.59 1.85
CA ASN A 91 -3.07 20.42 3.03
C ASN A 91 -4.27 20.00 3.92
N ALA A 92 -4.87 18.81 3.71
CA ALA A 92 -5.90 18.31 4.61
C ALA A 92 -5.32 18.10 6.04
N GLN A 93 -6.16 18.37 7.03
CA GLN A 93 -5.79 18.20 8.45
C GLN A 93 -6.55 17.01 9.05
N ILE A 94 -5.98 16.41 10.07
CA ILE A 94 -6.65 15.36 10.83
C ILE A 94 -7.91 15.92 11.51
N SER A 95 -9.02 15.19 11.44
CA SER A 95 -10.25 15.59 12.11
C SER A 95 -10.15 15.47 13.63
N PRO A 96 -10.91 16.28 14.39
CA PRO A 96 -11.02 16.12 15.85
C PRO A 96 -11.50 14.72 16.26
N ALA A 97 -12.41 14.12 15.49
CA ALA A 97 -12.95 12.80 15.78
C ALA A 97 -11.88 11.71 15.69
N LEU A 98 -11.06 11.73 14.64
CA LEU A 98 -9.93 10.79 14.50
C LEU A 98 -8.87 11.05 15.56
N ALA A 99 -8.54 12.30 15.85
CA ALA A 99 -7.57 12.66 16.91
C ALA A 99 -8.05 12.18 18.29
N GLN A 100 -9.36 12.25 18.56
CA GLN A 100 -9.98 11.72 19.79
C GLN A 100 -9.91 10.19 19.87
N LEU A 101 -10.21 9.49 18.76
CA LEU A 101 -10.11 8.03 18.70
C LEU A 101 -8.68 7.55 19.01
N ILE A 102 -7.66 8.22 18.44
CA ILE A 102 -6.26 7.96 18.73
C ILE A 102 -5.96 8.21 20.22
N SER A 103 -6.46 9.32 20.78
CA SER A 103 -6.27 9.67 22.18
C SER A 103 -6.85 8.61 23.13
N GLN A 104 -8.00 8.05 22.82
CA GLN A 104 -8.69 7.03 23.63
C GLN A 104 -8.06 5.64 23.50
N SER A 105 -7.33 5.36 22.44
CA SER A 105 -6.64 4.08 22.25
C SER A 105 -5.37 4.01 23.08
N GLN A 106 -5.08 2.85 23.69
CA GLN A 106 -3.85 2.64 24.46
C GLN A 106 -2.66 2.35 23.55
N LYS A 107 -2.90 1.76 22.39
CA LYS A 107 -1.89 1.44 21.37
C LYS A 107 -2.43 1.70 19.97
N ILE A 108 -1.56 2.15 19.08
CA ILE A 108 -1.85 2.32 17.66
C ILE A 108 -1.01 1.32 16.87
N ILE A 109 -1.65 0.54 16.02
CA ILE A 109 -0.96 -0.43 15.15
C ILE A 109 -1.33 -0.14 13.71
N THR A 110 -0.31 0.09 12.89
CA THR A 110 -0.40 0.32 11.45
C THR A 110 0.10 -0.92 10.69
N GLU A 111 -0.01 -0.92 9.36
CA GLU A 111 0.51 -2.02 8.54
C GLU A 111 2.01 -2.18 8.72
N VAL A 112 2.78 -1.12 8.55
CA VAL A 112 4.25 -1.10 8.67
C VAL A 112 4.72 -0.11 9.75
N PRO A 113 5.95 -0.27 10.27
CA PRO A 113 6.50 0.65 11.25
C PRO A 113 6.65 2.07 10.68
N ALA A 114 6.32 3.09 11.49
CA ALA A 114 6.56 4.48 11.12
C ALA A 114 8.06 4.84 11.16
N ASP A 115 8.79 4.27 12.10
CA ASP A 115 10.21 4.54 12.28
C ASP A 115 11.02 3.43 11.62
N ILE A 116 11.92 3.80 10.71
CA ILE A 116 12.78 2.87 9.99
C ILE A 116 14.23 3.10 10.43
N PRO A 117 14.87 2.18 11.17
CA PRO A 117 16.27 2.28 11.50
C PRO A 117 17.15 2.45 10.26
N GLU A 118 18.22 3.24 10.34
CA GLU A 118 19.10 3.52 9.21
C GLU A 118 19.64 2.26 8.53
N SER A 119 20.00 1.24 9.31
CA SER A 119 20.47 -0.05 8.79
C SER A 119 19.38 -0.77 7.96
N THR A 120 18.12 -0.67 8.39
CA THR A 120 16.97 -1.21 7.65
C THR A 120 16.75 -0.41 6.38
N GLN A 121 16.83 0.91 6.46
CA GLN A 121 16.72 1.79 5.29
C GLN A 121 17.74 1.38 4.22
N GLN A 122 19.02 1.29 4.59
CA GLN A 122 20.09 0.85 3.68
C GLN A 122 19.78 -0.51 3.05
N SER A 123 19.28 -1.46 3.83
CA SER A 123 18.89 -2.79 3.34
C SER A 123 17.74 -2.72 2.33
N LEU A 124 16.72 -1.87 2.57
CA LEU A 124 15.60 -1.66 1.66
C LEU A 124 16.08 -1.07 0.33
N VAL A 125 16.93 -0.05 0.37
CA VAL A 125 17.52 0.55 -0.85
C VAL A 125 18.31 -0.50 -1.62
N GLN A 126 19.19 -1.26 -0.94
CA GLN A 126 19.99 -2.29 -1.61
C GLN A 126 19.12 -3.36 -2.27
N ALA A 127 18.01 -3.76 -1.64
CA ALA A 127 17.07 -4.71 -2.22
C ALA A 127 16.39 -4.19 -3.49
N MET A 128 16.12 -2.89 -3.58
CA MET A 128 15.46 -2.27 -4.74
C MET A 128 16.38 -2.06 -5.94
N LEU A 129 17.71 -2.04 -5.73
CA LEU A 129 18.68 -1.74 -6.79
C LEU A 129 18.97 -2.98 -7.66
N SER A 130 18.92 -2.83 -8.96
CA SER A 130 19.24 -3.84 -9.98
C SER A 130 20.69 -3.75 -10.46
N ASP A 131 21.31 -4.89 -10.73
CA ASP A 131 22.63 -4.96 -11.39
C ASP A 131 22.54 -4.72 -12.90
N THR A 132 21.35 -4.89 -13.47
CA THR A 132 21.09 -4.64 -14.89
C THR A 132 20.23 -3.38 -15.03
N PRO A 133 20.67 -2.36 -15.78
CA PRO A 133 19.91 -1.14 -16.03
C PRO A 133 18.50 -1.42 -16.56
N LEU A 134 17.50 -0.67 -16.07
CA LEU A 134 16.13 -0.80 -16.54
C LEU A 134 16.02 -0.49 -18.07
N LEU A 135 16.79 0.47 -18.55
CA LEU A 135 16.92 0.77 -19.98
C LEU A 135 17.27 -0.48 -20.80
N GLN A 136 18.20 -1.30 -20.31
CA GLN A 136 18.60 -2.54 -21.00
C GLN A 136 17.48 -3.57 -20.99
N LYS A 137 16.72 -3.67 -19.89
CA LYS A 137 15.61 -4.62 -19.74
C LYS A 137 14.39 -4.25 -20.60
N MET A 138 14.05 -2.96 -20.68
CA MET A 138 12.88 -2.47 -21.40
C MET A 138 13.14 -2.10 -22.85
N GLY A 139 14.39 -1.79 -23.21
CA GLY A 139 14.78 -1.15 -24.47
C GLY A 139 14.51 0.36 -24.48
N SER A 140 15.26 1.09 -25.32
CA SER A 140 15.29 2.56 -25.29
C SER A 140 13.93 3.22 -25.53
N ARG A 141 13.10 2.67 -26.42
CA ARG A 141 11.78 3.25 -26.74
C ARG A 141 10.84 3.18 -25.53
N ALA A 142 10.70 2.01 -24.93
CA ALA A 142 9.81 1.79 -23.80
C ALA A 142 10.29 2.56 -22.55
N PHE A 143 11.60 2.52 -22.27
CA PHE A 143 12.19 3.25 -21.15
C PHE A 143 11.99 4.77 -21.25
N ASN A 144 12.22 5.37 -22.45
CA ASN A 144 12.00 6.80 -22.63
C ASN A 144 10.53 7.19 -22.53
N ALA A 145 9.61 6.36 -23.01
CA ALA A 145 8.17 6.56 -22.84
C ALA A 145 7.77 6.51 -21.37
N LEU A 146 8.25 5.53 -20.60
CA LEU A 146 8.04 5.43 -19.16
C LEU A 146 8.58 6.66 -18.43
N LYS A 147 9.81 7.06 -18.71
CA LYS A 147 10.45 8.24 -18.13
C LYS A 147 9.66 9.53 -18.41
N GLN A 148 9.17 9.69 -19.64
CA GLN A 148 8.35 10.84 -20.02
C GLN A 148 6.99 10.83 -19.29
N HIS A 149 6.37 9.66 -19.14
CA HIS A 149 5.12 9.51 -18.43
C HIS A 149 5.28 9.81 -16.92
N ILE A 150 6.33 9.27 -16.29
CA ILE A 150 6.63 9.57 -14.87
C ILE A 150 6.84 11.08 -14.66
N ARG A 151 7.52 11.76 -15.58
CA ARG A 151 7.81 13.21 -15.47
C ARG A 151 6.55 14.10 -15.45
N SER A 152 5.41 13.61 -15.87
CA SER A 152 4.15 14.37 -15.80
C SER A 152 3.62 14.58 -14.37
N TYR A 153 4.14 13.82 -13.40
CA TYR A 153 3.72 13.93 -12.00
C TYR A 153 4.58 14.93 -11.23
N PRO A 154 3.99 15.83 -10.41
CA PRO A 154 4.73 16.85 -9.67
C PRO A 154 5.81 16.29 -8.74
N ASN A 155 5.59 15.12 -8.15
CA ASN A 155 6.51 14.49 -7.19
C ASN A 155 7.42 13.43 -7.84
N ALA A 156 7.66 13.49 -9.17
CA ALA A 156 8.37 12.46 -9.94
C ALA A 156 9.89 12.44 -9.76
N GLU A 157 10.49 13.56 -9.37
CA GLU A 157 11.94 13.77 -9.45
C GLU A 157 12.76 12.69 -8.73
N PRO A 158 12.43 12.26 -7.48
CA PRO A 158 13.20 11.21 -6.81
C PRO A 158 13.21 9.88 -7.59
N LEU A 159 12.08 9.49 -8.17
CA LEU A 159 12.00 8.28 -8.99
C LEU A 159 12.79 8.43 -10.30
N LEU A 160 12.70 9.58 -10.95
CA LEU A 160 13.41 9.83 -12.21
C LEU A 160 14.94 9.73 -12.06
N GLN A 161 15.47 10.17 -10.92
CA GLN A 161 16.91 10.14 -10.64
C GLN A 161 17.45 8.71 -10.44
N SER A 162 16.64 7.80 -9.91
CA SER A 162 17.03 6.41 -9.64
C SER A 162 16.49 5.39 -10.66
N LEU A 163 15.61 5.82 -11.57
CA LEU A 163 14.79 4.94 -12.43
C LEU A 163 15.56 3.81 -13.11
N ASP A 164 16.73 4.13 -13.71
CA ASP A 164 17.54 3.16 -14.45
C ASP A 164 18.29 2.16 -13.55
N GLN A 165 18.36 2.44 -12.25
CA GLN A 165 19.08 1.61 -11.30
C GLN A 165 18.16 0.65 -10.53
N LEU A 166 16.84 0.77 -10.68
CA LEU A 166 15.86 -0.01 -9.93
C LEU A 166 15.48 -1.32 -10.62
N HIS A 167 15.18 -2.33 -9.83
CA HIS A 167 14.46 -3.50 -10.34
C HIS A 167 13.08 -3.08 -10.88
N PRO A 168 12.53 -3.73 -11.93
CA PRO A 168 11.18 -3.43 -12.42
C PRO A 168 10.10 -3.42 -11.33
N TRP A 169 10.15 -4.37 -10.38
CA TRP A 169 9.21 -4.41 -9.26
C TRP A 169 9.34 -3.19 -8.32
N ALA A 170 10.57 -2.71 -8.13
CA ALA A 170 10.79 -1.51 -7.34
C ALA A 170 10.30 -0.25 -8.07
N VAL A 171 10.42 -0.20 -9.41
CA VAL A 171 9.81 0.88 -10.20
C VAL A 171 8.30 0.83 -10.07
N LEU A 172 7.67 -0.34 -10.24
CA LEU A 172 6.23 -0.52 -10.06
C LEU A 172 5.80 0.00 -8.68
N LEU A 173 6.48 -0.44 -7.60
CA LEU A 173 6.21 0.03 -6.25
C LEU A 173 6.30 1.57 -6.13
N ASN A 174 7.34 2.19 -6.70
CA ASN A 174 7.54 3.64 -6.65
C ASN A 174 6.49 4.42 -7.47
N THR A 175 5.99 3.86 -8.59
CA THR A 175 4.93 4.54 -9.36
C THR A 175 3.64 4.71 -8.57
N LEU A 176 3.43 3.91 -7.54
CA LEU A 176 2.24 3.99 -6.67
C LEU A 176 2.26 5.21 -5.74
N SER A 177 3.43 5.82 -5.54
CA SER A 177 3.59 7.05 -4.75
C SER A 177 3.45 8.32 -5.59
N LEU A 178 3.34 8.22 -6.91
CA LEU A 178 3.13 9.38 -7.78
C LEU A 178 1.74 9.96 -7.57
N ARG A 179 1.65 11.29 -7.47
CA ARG A 179 0.43 12.03 -7.12
C ARG A 179 0.17 13.16 -8.08
N GLU A 180 -1.11 13.46 -8.29
CA GLU A 180 -1.54 14.68 -8.95
C GLU A 180 -1.32 15.89 -8.02
N ALA A 181 -1.41 17.10 -8.59
CA ALA A 181 -1.06 18.33 -7.87
C ALA A 181 -1.96 18.65 -6.65
N ASP A 182 -3.19 18.14 -6.66
CA ASP A 182 -4.19 18.32 -5.59
C ASP A 182 -4.20 17.18 -4.55
N GLU A 183 -3.32 16.19 -4.73
CA GLU A 183 -3.19 15.02 -3.87
C GLU A 183 -1.90 15.04 -3.07
N SER A 184 -1.90 14.36 -1.92
CA SER A 184 -0.70 14.16 -1.10
C SER A 184 -0.72 12.82 -0.39
N ASN A 185 0.45 12.18 -0.33
CA ASN A 185 0.67 11.02 0.53
C ASN A 185 0.72 11.42 2.01
N GLU A 186 1.26 12.61 2.32
CA GLU A 186 1.42 13.09 3.70
C GLU A 186 0.08 13.24 4.42
N THR A 187 -0.98 13.56 3.68
CA THR A 187 -2.35 13.69 4.19
C THR A 187 -3.18 12.43 4.03
N GLY A 188 -2.59 11.35 3.56
CA GLY A 188 -3.18 10.01 3.64
C GLY A 188 -3.50 9.64 5.09
N VAL A 189 -4.59 8.91 5.30
CA VAL A 189 -5.13 8.63 6.64
C VAL A 189 -4.11 7.92 7.53
N ASP A 190 -3.34 7.00 6.98
CA ASP A 190 -2.27 6.28 7.68
C ASP A 190 -1.18 7.22 8.22
N ASN A 191 -0.75 8.18 7.39
CA ASN A 191 0.27 9.16 7.76
C ASN A 191 -0.26 10.14 8.81
N LEU A 192 -1.50 10.59 8.70
CA LEU A 192 -2.13 11.43 9.71
C LEU A 192 -2.26 10.70 11.06
N ILE A 193 -2.66 9.43 11.06
CA ILE A 193 -2.70 8.59 12.26
C ILE A 193 -1.32 8.47 12.89
N THR A 194 -0.32 8.18 12.08
CA THR A 194 1.06 8.03 12.52
C THR A 194 1.59 9.32 13.15
N ALA A 195 1.43 10.45 12.45
CA ALA A 195 1.86 11.77 12.94
C ALA A 195 1.16 12.14 14.26
N GLN A 196 -0.15 11.91 14.34
CA GLN A 196 -0.93 12.19 15.55
C GLN A 196 -0.53 11.27 16.72
N ALA A 197 -0.28 9.99 16.44
CA ALA A 197 0.17 9.04 17.46
C ALA A 197 1.55 9.43 18.02
N ILE A 198 2.46 9.92 17.16
CA ILE A 198 3.75 10.49 17.59
C ILE A 198 3.54 11.72 18.46
N ALA A 199 2.73 12.68 18.00
CA ALA A 199 2.46 13.91 18.73
C ALA A 199 1.82 13.67 20.12
N GLN A 200 1.01 12.62 20.24
CA GLN A 200 0.38 12.22 21.50
C GLN A 200 1.22 11.21 22.32
N HIS A 201 2.45 10.90 21.91
CA HIS A 201 3.32 9.92 22.57
C HIS A 201 2.68 8.54 22.76
N LYS A 202 1.84 8.10 21.83
CA LYS A 202 1.15 6.81 21.92
C LYS A 202 2.11 5.64 21.65
N PRO A 203 1.98 4.53 22.40
CA PRO A 203 2.62 3.27 22.03
C PRO A 203 2.20 2.86 20.63
N ARG A 204 3.19 2.53 19.79
CA ARG A 204 2.97 2.15 18.38
C ARG A 204 3.47 0.76 18.10
N GLY A 205 2.96 0.15 17.05
CA GLY A 205 3.39 -1.13 16.53
C GLY A 205 3.01 -1.29 15.06
N SER A 206 3.37 -2.42 14.48
CA SER A 206 3.05 -2.73 13.09
C SER A 206 2.68 -4.19 12.91
N LEU A 207 1.89 -4.46 11.86
CA LEU A 207 1.46 -5.80 11.50
C LEU A 207 2.52 -6.56 10.70
N GLU A 208 3.36 -5.85 9.95
CA GLU A 208 4.47 -6.41 9.17
C GLU A 208 5.65 -5.43 9.09
N SER A 209 6.76 -5.87 8.53
CA SER A 209 7.93 -5.06 8.25
C SER A 209 7.95 -4.60 6.80
N HIS A 210 8.70 -3.53 6.50
CA HIS A 210 8.91 -3.05 5.13
C HIS A 210 9.54 -4.12 4.21
N ILE A 211 10.45 -4.95 4.74
CA ILE A 211 11.08 -6.04 3.98
C ILE A 211 10.04 -7.09 3.58
N GLU A 212 9.08 -7.41 4.44
CA GLU A 212 7.97 -8.33 4.10
C GLU A 212 7.12 -7.75 2.98
N VAL A 213 6.85 -6.44 2.98
CA VAL A 213 6.11 -5.79 1.88
C VAL A 213 6.87 -5.86 0.56
N LEU A 214 8.18 -5.55 0.55
CA LEU A 214 8.98 -5.64 -0.67
C LEU A 214 8.95 -7.07 -1.26
N ALA A 215 8.93 -8.08 -0.42
CA ALA A 215 8.90 -9.48 -0.84
C ALA A 215 7.64 -9.82 -1.66
N TYR A 216 6.49 -9.23 -1.35
CA TYR A 216 5.26 -9.44 -2.14
C TYR A 216 5.35 -8.86 -3.56
N PHE A 217 6.11 -7.79 -3.77
CA PHE A 217 6.36 -7.24 -5.11
C PHE A 217 7.42 -8.04 -5.87
N HIS A 218 8.43 -8.50 -5.17
CA HIS A 218 9.54 -9.25 -5.77
C HIS A 218 9.12 -10.61 -6.38
N VAL A 219 8.00 -11.19 -5.94
CA VAL A 219 7.51 -12.48 -6.48
C VAL A 219 6.86 -12.37 -7.85
N LEU A 220 6.51 -11.16 -8.30
CA LEU A 220 5.98 -10.96 -9.65
C LEU A 220 7.07 -11.22 -10.71
N PRO A 221 6.75 -11.95 -11.79
CA PRO A 221 7.68 -12.12 -12.90
C PRO A 221 8.08 -10.77 -13.51
N GLU A 222 9.38 -10.62 -13.77
CA GLU A 222 9.93 -9.34 -14.27
C GLU A 222 9.31 -8.93 -15.61
N GLU A 223 9.09 -9.88 -16.51
CA GLU A 223 8.47 -9.66 -17.82
C GLU A 223 7.02 -9.18 -17.68
N LEU A 224 6.30 -9.71 -16.69
CA LEU A 224 4.94 -9.27 -16.40
C LEU A 224 4.92 -7.82 -15.90
N ILE A 225 5.84 -7.46 -15.01
CA ILE A 225 5.96 -6.08 -14.50
C ILE A 225 6.30 -5.11 -15.63
N ILE A 226 7.27 -5.45 -16.47
CA ILE A 226 7.65 -4.62 -17.62
C ILE A 226 6.45 -4.43 -18.57
N ALA A 227 5.70 -5.50 -18.85
CA ALA A 227 4.48 -5.41 -19.62
C ALA A 227 3.44 -4.48 -18.97
N GLY A 228 3.25 -4.58 -17.66
CA GLY A 228 2.35 -3.70 -16.90
C GLY A 228 2.77 -2.23 -16.91
N LEU A 229 4.08 -1.94 -16.77
CA LEU A 229 4.61 -0.58 -16.89
C LEU A 229 4.39 0.00 -18.30
N ASN A 230 4.57 -0.81 -19.34
CA ASN A 230 4.29 -0.40 -20.72
C ASN A 230 2.79 -0.14 -20.96
N ASP A 231 1.94 -1.01 -20.45
CA ASP A 231 0.48 -0.84 -20.51
C ASP A 231 0.05 0.46 -19.83
N TRP A 232 0.60 0.76 -18.66
CA TRP A 232 0.35 2.00 -17.98
C TRP A 232 0.71 3.26 -18.76
N VAL A 233 1.84 3.23 -19.47
CA VAL A 233 2.29 4.34 -20.32
C VAL A 233 1.37 4.52 -21.53
N GLN A 234 0.93 3.43 -22.16
CA GLN A 234 0.10 3.46 -23.37
C GLN A 234 -1.36 3.82 -23.06
N HIS A 235 -1.81 3.44 -21.88
CA HIS A 235 -3.18 3.64 -21.43
C HIS A 235 -3.17 4.41 -20.09
N PRO A 236 -2.73 5.69 -20.09
CA PRO A 236 -2.70 6.50 -18.88
C PRO A 236 -4.11 6.62 -18.32
N LYS A 237 -4.22 6.41 -17.04
CA LYS A 237 -5.51 6.35 -16.35
C LYS A 237 -6.29 7.65 -16.42
N LYS A 238 -7.60 7.52 -16.44
CA LYS A 238 -8.54 8.54 -16.01
C LYS A 238 -9.29 8.05 -14.76
N ASP A 239 -9.07 8.75 -13.64
CA ASP A 239 -10.01 8.98 -12.53
C ASP A 239 -10.49 7.84 -11.63
N ASN A 240 -10.05 6.57 -11.71
CA ASN A 240 -10.62 5.56 -10.80
C ASN A 240 -10.06 5.67 -9.37
N ASP A 241 -8.78 6.04 -9.23
CA ASP A 241 -8.16 6.34 -7.93
C ASP A 241 -8.90 7.49 -7.26
N LYS A 242 -9.24 8.51 -8.05
CA LYS A 242 -10.05 9.64 -7.61
C LYS A 242 -11.47 9.23 -7.22
N ILE A 243 -12.10 8.31 -7.97
CA ILE A 243 -13.45 7.82 -7.64
C ILE A 243 -13.45 7.07 -6.30
N ILE A 244 -12.44 6.24 -6.02
CA ILE A 244 -12.35 5.55 -4.72
C ILE A 244 -11.99 6.53 -3.61
N PHE A 245 -11.07 7.46 -3.86
CA PHE A 245 -10.75 8.52 -2.94
C PHE A 245 -12.01 9.35 -2.60
N GLU A 246 -12.78 9.75 -3.59
CA GLU A 246 -14.04 10.49 -3.40
C GLU A 246 -15.07 9.66 -2.65
N ALA A 247 -15.25 8.37 -2.99
CA ALA A 247 -16.14 7.48 -2.27
C ALA A 247 -15.74 7.38 -0.79
N TYR A 248 -14.45 7.25 -0.50
CA TYR A 248 -13.94 7.23 0.86
C TYR A 248 -14.14 8.58 1.57
N ALA A 249 -13.78 9.69 0.93
CA ALA A 249 -13.85 11.04 1.49
C ALA A 249 -15.29 11.47 1.80
N HIS A 250 -16.26 11.04 1.00
CA HIS A 250 -17.68 11.34 1.22
C HIS A 250 -18.39 10.30 2.10
N GLY A 251 -17.66 9.26 2.60
CA GLY A 251 -18.24 8.20 3.41
C GLY A 251 -19.17 7.25 2.65
N ASP A 252 -19.03 7.18 1.32
CA ASP A 252 -19.76 6.24 0.46
C ASP A 252 -19.04 4.88 0.40
N PHE A 253 -18.78 4.33 1.60
CA PHE A 253 -17.97 3.12 1.75
C PHE A 253 -18.59 1.91 1.06
N ALA A 254 -19.91 1.83 0.98
CA ALA A 254 -20.62 0.72 0.34
C ALA A 254 -20.29 0.54 -1.15
N ARG A 255 -19.79 1.58 -1.83
CA ARG A 255 -19.34 1.50 -3.23
C ARG A 255 -17.94 0.90 -3.41
N ILE A 256 -17.10 0.99 -2.37
CA ILE A 256 -15.67 0.61 -2.47
C ILE A 256 -15.49 -0.85 -2.92
N PRO A 257 -16.23 -1.86 -2.39
CA PRO A 257 -16.08 -3.24 -2.86
C PRO A 257 -16.27 -3.40 -4.36
N SER A 258 -17.32 -2.80 -4.93
CA SER A 258 -17.58 -2.86 -6.38
C SER A 258 -16.52 -2.13 -7.21
N LEU A 259 -15.97 -1.03 -6.69
CA LEU A 259 -14.89 -0.30 -7.36
C LEU A 259 -13.61 -1.13 -7.40
N LEU A 260 -13.24 -1.77 -6.27
CA LEU A 260 -12.07 -2.66 -6.20
C LEU A 260 -12.26 -3.93 -7.03
N GLN A 261 -13.43 -4.55 -6.98
CA GLN A 261 -13.73 -5.72 -7.84
C GLN A 261 -13.54 -5.38 -9.31
N LYS A 262 -14.07 -4.24 -9.74
CA LYS A 262 -13.94 -3.78 -11.12
C LYS A 262 -12.49 -3.64 -11.56
N ASP A 263 -11.57 -3.33 -10.66
CA ASP A 263 -10.15 -3.23 -10.94
C ASP A 263 -9.46 -4.59 -11.16
N THR A 264 -10.09 -5.68 -10.73
CA THR A 264 -9.62 -7.05 -10.95
C THR A 264 -10.25 -7.71 -12.18
N GLU A 265 -11.21 -7.05 -12.84
CA GLU A 265 -11.89 -7.59 -14.01
C GLU A 265 -11.07 -7.37 -15.29
N PHE A 266 -11.35 -8.23 -16.29
CA PHE A 266 -10.72 -8.14 -17.61
C PHE A 266 -11.00 -6.78 -18.28
N ASN A 267 -9.94 -6.16 -18.78
CA ASN A 267 -10.01 -4.91 -19.54
C ASN A 267 -9.59 -5.12 -21.00
N PRO A 268 -10.51 -5.02 -21.97
CA PRO A 268 -10.20 -5.22 -23.39
C PRO A 268 -9.33 -4.11 -24.00
N GLU A 269 -9.19 -2.95 -23.34
CA GLU A 269 -8.37 -1.84 -23.84
C GLU A 269 -6.90 -1.94 -23.38
N SER A 270 -6.60 -2.83 -22.44
CA SER A 270 -5.24 -3.08 -21.99
C SER A 270 -4.41 -3.75 -23.07
N SER A 271 -3.13 -3.39 -23.17
CA SER A 271 -2.17 -4.09 -24.02
C SER A 271 -1.73 -5.44 -23.43
N LEU A 272 -2.09 -5.70 -22.16
CA LEU A 272 -1.83 -6.99 -21.52
C LEU A 272 -2.78 -8.06 -22.04
N SER A 273 -2.23 -9.25 -22.27
CA SER A 273 -3.07 -10.42 -22.57
C SER A 273 -4.01 -10.75 -21.40
N PRO A 274 -5.14 -11.45 -21.65
CA PRO A 274 -6.04 -11.89 -20.58
C PRO A 274 -5.32 -12.66 -19.47
N ALA A 275 -4.35 -13.51 -19.82
CA ALA A 275 -3.57 -14.26 -18.85
C ALA A 275 -2.70 -13.36 -17.97
N GLN A 276 -2.08 -12.31 -18.53
CA GLN A 276 -1.29 -11.34 -17.78
C GLN A 276 -2.17 -10.50 -16.83
N GLN A 277 -3.34 -10.07 -17.30
CA GLN A 277 -4.30 -9.36 -16.46
C GLN A 277 -4.75 -10.23 -15.29
N GLN A 278 -5.05 -11.51 -15.52
CA GLN A 278 -5.42 -12.45 -14.48
C GLN A 278 -4.28 -12.66 -13.47
N GLN A 279 -3.02 -12.79 -13.94
CA GLN A 279 -1.88 -12.91 -13.04
C GLN A 279 -1.70 -11.70 -12.11
N PHE A 280 -1.92 -10.49 -12.60
CA PHE A 280 -1.91 -9.29 -11.76
C PHE A 280 -3.08 -9.29 -10.77
N ALA A 281 -4.29 -9.62 -11.20
CA ALA A 281 -5.46 -9.71 -10.34
C ALA A 281 -5.27 -10.76 -9.23
N ASP A 282 -4.77 -11.94 -9.59
CA ASP A 282 -4.46 -13.01 -8.63
C ASP A 282 -3.38 -12.59 -7.64
N TRP A 283 -2.29 -11.97 -8.12
CA TRP A 283 -1.25 -11.45 -7.24
C TRP A 283 -1.82 -10.43 -6.25
N PHE A 284 -2.60 -9.49 -6.73
CA PHE A 284 -3.20 -8.49 -5.86
C PHE A 284 -4.08 -9.13 -4.78
N VAL A 285 -5.05 -9.93 -5.19
CA VAL A 285 -6.00 -10.53 -4.27
C VAL A 285 -5.30 -11.52 -3.33
N GLN A 286 -4.50 -12.45 -3.86
CA GLN A 286 -3.95 -13.55 -3.08
C GLN A 286 -2.71 -13.13 -2.25
N GLN A 287 -1.83 -12.28 -2.80
CA GLN A 287 -0.62 -11.88 -2.10
C GLN A 287 -0.80 -10.58 -1.31
N MET A 288 -1.38 -9.55 -1.93
CA MET A 288 -1.45 -8.25 -1.29
C MET A 288 -2.61 -8.11 -0.30
N ILE A 289 -3.67 -8.90 -0.43
CA ILE A 289 -4.80 -8.90 0.50
C ILE A 289 -4.80 -10.16 1.37
N VAL A 290 -5.05 -11.32 0.78
CA VAL A 290 -5.33 -12.56 1.53
C VAL A 290 -4.15 -13.02 2.37
N ALA A 291 -2.95 -13.10 1.78
CA ALA A 291 -1.77 -13.56 2.49
C ALA A 291 -1.39 -12.61 3.64
N ARG A 292 -1.44 -11.31 3.42
CA ARG A 292 -1.17 -10.30 4.46
C ARG A 292 -2.21 -10.39 5.58
N ASN A 293 -3.50 -10.42 5.27
CA ASN A 293 -4.56 -10.57 6.26
C ASN A 293 -4.38 -11.81 7.14
N ARG A 294 -4.04 -12.96 6.54
CA ARG A 294 -3.77 -14.20 7.28
C ARG A 294 -2.52 -14.10 8.15
N ASN A 295 -1.48 -13.42 7.69
CA ASN A 295 -0.27 -13.17 8.49
C ASN A 295 -0.52 -12.19 9.64
N TRP A 296 -1.40 -11.21 9.45
CA TRP A 296 -1.71 -10.18 10.44
C TRP A 296 -2.69 -10.65 11.52
N LEU A 297 -3.60 -11.55 11.17
CA LEU A 297 -4.65 -12.00 12.08
C LEU A 297 -4.14 -12.46 13.46
N PRO A 298 -3.10 -13.32 13.58
CA PRO A 298 -2.57 -13.70 14.89
C PRO A 298 -2.01 -12.52 15.69
N LYS A 299 -1.39 -11.55 15.00
CA LYS A 299 -0.84 -10.34 15.64
C LYS A 299 -1.97 -9.43 16.16
N ILE A 300 -3.03 -9.25 15.35
CA ILE A 300 -4.23 -8.49 15.75
C ILE A 300 -4.86 -9.13 16.98
N GLN A 301 -5.07 -10.44 16.97
CA GLN A 301 -5.66 -11.17 18.10
C GLN A 301 -4.81 -11.05 19.37
N ALA A 302 -3.49 -11.21 19.25
CA ALA A 302 -2.57 -11.11 20.39
C ALA A 302 -2.53 -9.69 21.00
N GLU A 303 -2.64 -8.64 20.22
CA GLU A 303 -2.64 -7.27 20.71
C GLU A 303 -4.00 -6.85 21.24
N ALA A 304 -5.10 -7.21 20.58
CA ALA A 304 -6.45 -6.93 21.06
C ALA A 304 -6.76 -7.60 22.41
N ALA A 305 -6.17 -8.77 22.69
CA ALA A 305 -6.32 -9.46 23.97
C ALA A 305 -5.63 -8.72 25.15
N LYS A 306 -4.66 -7.83 24.89
CA LYS A 306 -3.87 -7.17 25.94
C LYS A 306 -4.45 -5.84 26.38
N GLN A 307 -4.89 -5.02 25.42
CA GLN A 307 -5.26 -3.62 25.68
C GLN A 307 -6.12 -3.05 24.54
N PRO A 308 -6.91 -1.99 24.81
CA PRO A 308 -7.63 -1.25 23.78
C PRO A 308 -6.68 -0.74 22.70
N THR A 309 -6.79 -1.29 21.49
CA THR A 309 -5.88 -1.03 20.39
C THR A 309 -6.66 -0.52 19.16
N LEU A 310 -6.15 0.52 18.51
CA LEU A 310 -6.59 0.94 17.18
C LEU A 310 -5.68 0.30 16.12
N PHE A 311 -6.27 -0.56 15.31
CA PHE A 311 -5.63 -1.14 14.12
C PHE A 311 -6.03 -0.32 12.90
N ALA A 312 -5.07 0.32 12.25
CA ALA A 312 -5.27 1.12 11.05
C ALA A 312 -4.65 0.41 9.85
N VAL A 313 -5.49 0.00 8.91
CA VAL A 313 -5.10 -0.78 7.72
C VAL A 313 -5.86 -0.29 6.50
N GLY A 314 -5.29 -0.42 5.31
CA GLY A 314 -5.97 -0.05 4.07
C GLY A 314 -7.36 -0.69 3.96
N THR A 315 -8.33 0.09 3.52
CA THR A 315 -9.75 -0.32 3.46
C THR A 315 -9.96 -1.65 2.74
N ALA A 316 -9.16 -1.95 1.71
CA ALA A 316 -9.25 -3.21 0.99
C ALA A 316 -9.03 -4.45 1.87
N HIS A 317 -8.24 -4.32 2.96
CA HIS A 317 -7.99 -5.41 3.91
C HIS A 317 -9.20 -5.76 4.78
N LEU A 318 -10.19 -4.88 4.88
CA LEU A 318 -11.42 -5.14 5.63
C LEU A 318 -12.38 -6.03 4.87
N LEU A 319 -12.31 -6.00 3.55
CA LEU A 319 -13.34 -6.47 2.61
C LEU A 319 -13.23 -7.96 2.26
N GLY A 320 -14.36 -8.49 1.83
CA GLY A 320 -14.45 -9.84 1.26
C GLY A 320 -14.42 -10.96 2.30
N ASN A 321 -14.60 -12.18 1.80
CA ASN A 321 -14.64 -13.40 2.61
C ASN A 321 -13.31 -13.76 3.27
N GLN A 322 -12.20 -13.16 2.83
CA GLN A 322 -10.86 -13.27 3.44
C GLN A 322 -10.38 -11.92 4.00
N GLY A 323 -11.29 -10.94 4.13
CA GLY A 323 -11.04 -9.67 4.79
C GLY A 323 -10.96 -9.81 6.30
N LEU A 324 -10.31 -8.85 6.95
CA LEU A 324 -10.08 -8.89 8.41
C LEU A 324 -11.38 -8.94 9.21
N ILE A 325 -12.46 -8.31 8.75
CA ILE A 325 -13.76 -8.37 9.41
C ILE A 325 -14.25 -9.83 9.47
N MET A 326 -14.25 -10.54 8.33
CA MET A 326 -14.70 -11.93 8.29
C MET A 326 -13.74 -12.88 9.01
N LEU A 327 -12.43 -12.68 8.85
CA LEU A 327 -11.43 -13.50 9.54
C LEU A 327 -11.56 -13.38 11.06
N LEU A 328 -11.77 -12.19 11.59
CA LEU A 328 -12.00 -11.98 13.03
C LEU A 328 -13.30 -12.61 13.48
N ARG A 329 -14.41 -12.43 12.74
CA ARG A 329 -15.70 -13.09 13.04
C ARG A 329 -15.57 -14.61 13.10
N HIS A 330 -14.90 -15.23 12.15
CA HIS A 330 -14.64 -16.68 12.10
C HIS A 330 -13.77 -17.16 13.28
N ASN A 331 -13.01 -16.24 13.90
CA ASN A 331 -12.18 -16.52 15.09
C ASN A 331 -12.85 -16.12 16.42
N GLY A 332 -14.19 -15.97 16.40
CA GLY A 332 -15.00 -15.76 17.60
C GLY A 332 -14.97 -14.33 18.16
N TYR A 333 -14.60 -13.34 17.32
CA TYR A 333 -14.80 -11.93 17.65
C TYR A 333 -16.15 -11.45 17.13
N GLN A 334 -16.80 -10.59 17.89
CA GLN A 334 -17.85 -9.73 17.40
C GLN A 334 -17.20 -8.52 16.72
N VAL A 335 -17.58 -8.23 15.47
CA VAL A 335 -17.02 -7.11 14.70
C VAL A 335 -18.18 -6.33 14.10
N ASP A 336 -18.47 -5.18 14.72
CA ASP A 336 -19.63 -4.36 14.41
C ASP A 336 -19.23 -3.02 13.80
N PRO A 337 -19.99 -2.52 12.82
CA PRO A 337 -19.74 -1.19 12.27
C PRO A 337 -20.04 -0.14 13.35
N MET A 338 -19.15 0.86 13.43
CA MET A 338 -19.35 2.06 14.22
C MET A 338 -19.90 3.18 13.31
N PRO A 339 -20.41 4.29 13.86
CA PRO A 339 -20.70 5.47 13.05
C PRO A 339 -19.51 5.85 12.18
N LYS A 340 -19.78 6.26 10.93
CA LYS A 340 -18.75 6.69 9.97
C LYS A 340 -17.86 7.75 10.59
N LEU A 341 -16.55 7.53 10.55
CA LEU A 341 -15.58 8.45 11.11
C LEU A 341 -15.10 9.41 10.02
N ALA A 342 -15.32 10.71 10.22
CA ALA A 342 -14.63 11.72 9.43
C ALA A 342 -13.14 11.67 9.76
N VAL A 343 -12.29 11.56 8.74
CA VAL A 343 -10.83 11.46 8.94
C VAL A 343 -10.11 12.78 8.70
N TRP A 344 -10.68 13.63 7.85
CA TRP A 344 -10.18 14.98 7.54
C TRP A 344 -11.14 16.06 7.97
N GLN A 345 -10.60 17.27 8.19
CA GLN A 345 -11.33 18.53 8.34
C GLN A 345 -10.82 19.56 7.34
#